data_0e484b13a690f26f9dab20eb9763b8cd
#
_entry.id   0e484b13a690f26f9dab20eb9763b8cd
#
_cell.length_a   1.000
_cell.length_b   1.000
_cell.length_c   1.000
_cell.angle_alpha   90.00
_cell.angle_beta   90.00
_cell.angle_gamma   90.00
#
_symmetry.space_group_name_H-M   'P 1'
#
loop_
_entity.id
_entity.type
_entity.pdbx_description
1 polymer ?
#
loop_
_entity_poly.entity_id
_entity_poly.type
_entity_poly.pdbx_seq_one_letter_code
_entity_poly.pdbx_strand_id
1 'polypeptide(L)'
;MKFYADLHIHSKYSRATSKDLNLEALYRWAQLKGLQVVSTGDFLHPAWFKEIKEKLVPAEEGFFKLKPAYAKKIDLEVSPACRGEVRFVLSVEIASIYKRLDKVRKVHNVVFVPSLEVAQSLQKTMKKIGNIYSDGRPILGLDSRDLLEITLASHPQSFLVPAHIWTPWFSMLGSKGGFDKMEDCFGDLTKHIFALETGLSSDPLMNWRLSQLDSCVLISNSDAHSASKLGREANIFDTAFSYPGIYSALANKEDKGFLGTLEFFPEEGKYHYDGHRDCGMRLTPQETIQNKGLCPKCGKPVTVGVMARVEELADRPQGEKGARARAFQSLIPLEEIIAEGKGVGPTSKPVQELFYRLLSKLGNEISILNDIPLDAIKQIGGALLAEGIHRMREGRVSIAPGYDGEYGVISLFSDKEREKVV
;
A
#
# COMPACT_ATOMS: atom_id res chain seq x y z
N MET A 1 -7.16 -19.21 9.30
CA MET A 1 -8.32 -18.29 9.09
C MET A 1 -7.92 -17.31 8.01
N LYS A 2 -8.79 -17.15 6.97
CA LYS A 2 -8.54 -16.16 5.92
C LYS A 2 -8.90 -14.76 6.43
N PHE A 3 -8.01 -13.77 6.20
CA PHE A 3 -8.23 -12.38 6.56
C PHE A 3 -7.44 -11.42 5.65
N TYR A 4 -7.88 -10.16 5.61
CA TYR A 4 -7.22 -9.08 4.89
C TYR A 4 -6.50 -8.15 5.88
N ALA A 5 -5.29 -7.72 5.50
CA ALA A 5 -4.44 -6.87 6.32
C ALA A 5 -3.85 -5.70 5.54
N ASP A 6 -3.93 -4.50 6.09
CA ASP A 6 -3.25 -3.30 5.62
C ASP A 6 -2.21 -2.90 6.67
N LEU A 7 -0.95 -3.16 6.36
CA LEU A 7 0.14 -3.17 7.34
C LEU A 7 1.00 -1.90 7.31
N HIS A 8 0.77 -1.01 6.36
CA HIS A 8 1.48 0.26 6.24
C HIS A 8 0.50 1.42 6.05
N ILE A 9 0.35 2.19 7.11
CA ILE A 9 -0.47 3.39 7.15
C ILE A 9 0.21 4.45 8.01
N HIS A 10 -0.35 5.66 8.02
CA HIS A 10 0.09 6.76 8.88
C HIS A 10 -0.96 7.13 9.93
N SER A 11 -0.58 8.03 10.81
CA SER A 11 -1.46 8.68 11.78
C SER A 11 -1.61 10.17 11.51
N LYS A 12 -2.49 10.82 12.25
CA LYS A 12 -2.65 12.28 12.22
C LYS A 12 -1.38 13.09 12.59
N TYR A 13 -0.33 12.41 13.06
CA TYR A 13 0.96 13.03 13.42
C TYR A 13 1.97 13.01 12.27
N SER A 14 1.70 12.30 11.20
CA SER A 14 2.53 12.35 9.99
C SER A 14 2.18 13.55 9.11
N ARG A 15 3.17 14.03 8.36
CA ARG A 15 2.97 15.11 7.39
C ARG A 15 2.02 14.69 6.27
N ALA A 16 1.26 15.67 5.79
CA ALA A 16 0.31 15.51 4.69
C ALA A 16 -0.84 14.53 4.98
N THR A 17 -1.06 14.13 6.24
CA THR A 17 -2.16 13.27 6.65
C THR A 17 -3.39 14.06 7.11
N SER A 18 -4.56 13.41 7.08
CA SER A 18 -5.78 13.95 7.67
C SER A 18 -5.64 14.06 9.20
N LYS A 19 -6.11 15.16 9.77
CA LYS A 19 -6.16 15.33 11.24
C LYS A 19 -7.09 14.34 11.93
N ASP A 20 -8.02 13.74 11.18
CA ASP A 20 -8.97 12.75 11.67
C ASP A 20 -8.42 11.31 11.58
N LEU A 21 -7.18 11.13 11.14
CA LEU A 21 -6.55 9.82 11.04
C LEU A 21 -6.09 9.35 12.42
N ASN A 22 -7.06 8.88 13.21
CA ASN A 22 -6.90 8.36 14.57
C ASN A 22 -7.39 6.89 14.67
N LEU A 23 -7.18 6.25 15.81
CA LEU A 23 -7.50 4.82 16.00
C LEU A 23 -8.99 4.52 15.82
N GLU A 24 -9.86 5.43 16.20
CA GLU A 24 -11.32 5.30 16.04
C GLU A 24 -11.70 5.35 14.55
N ALA A 25 -11.14 6.27 13.79
CA ALA A 25 -11.37 6.35 12.35
C ALA A 25 -10.80 5.13 11.62
N LEU A 26 -9.61 4.67 12.00
CA LEU A 26 -9.01 3.44 11.46
C LEU A 26 -9.91 2.23 11.74
N TYR A 27 -10.39 2.07 12.98
CA TYR A 27 -11.30 0.99 13.36
C TYR A 27 -12.61 1.02 12.54
N ARG A 28 -13.20 2.21 12.38
CA ARG A 28 -14.43 2.39 11.59
C ARG A 28 -14.20 2.02 10.11
N TRP A 29 -13.16 2.59 9.50
CA TRP A 29 -12.90 2.36 8.08
C TRP A 29 -12.40 0.94 7.77
N ALA A 30 -11.67 0.30 8.69
CA ALA A 30 -11.33 -1.11 8.55
C ALA A 30 -12.57 -2.00 8.39
N GLN A 31 -13.62 -1.77 9.19
CA GLN A 31 -14.89 -2.49 9.08
C GLN A 31 -15.58 -2.19 7.72
N LEU A 32 -15.65 -0.92 7.31
CA LEU A 32 -16.28 -0.53 6.04
C LEU A 32 -15.52 -1.11 4.83
N LYS A 33 -14.21 -1.17 4.90
CA LYS A 33 -13.34 -1.74 3.85
C LYS A 33 -13.30 -3.27 3.86
N GLY A 34 -13.48 -3.92 5.01
CA GLY A 34 -13.39 -5.37 5.16
C GLY A 34 -12.01 -5.87 5.58
N LEU A 35 -11.24 -5.03 6.27
CA LEU A 35 -9.92 -5.35 6.83
C LEU A 35 -10.07 -5.89 8.24
N GLN A 36 -9.47 -7.05 8.53
CA GLN A 36 -9.42 -7.62 9.87
C GLN A 36 -8.18 -7.17 10.64
N VAL A 37 -7.09 -6.84 9.93
CA VAL A 37 -5.86 -6.35 10.56
C VAL A 37 -5.44 -5.04 9.91
N VAL A 38 -5.14 -4.03 10.75
CA VAL A 38 -4.66 -2.72 10.32
C VAL A 38 -3.45 -2.34 11.15
N SER A 39 -2.44 -1.73 10.54
CA SER A 39 -1.34 -1.14 11.30
C SER A 39 -1.82 0.05 12.15
N THR A 40 -1.11 0.31 13.26
CA THR A 40 -1.25 1.59 13.96
C THR A 40 -0.56 2.73 13.22
N GLY A 41 0.47 2.40 12.41
CA GLY A 41 1.43 3.39 11.93
C GLY A 41 2.15 4.13 13.07
N ASP A 42 3.21 4.83 12.76
CA ASP A 42 3.80 5.95 13.51
C ASP A 42 4.08 5.73 15.01
N PHE A 43 4.23 4.47 15.48
CA PHE A 43 4.38 4.20 16.93
C PHE A 43 5.63 4.86 17.55
N LEU A 44 6.58 5.32 16.76
CA LEU A 44 7.73 6.06 17.28
C LEU A 44 7.35 7.47 17.75
N HIS A 45 6.29 8.08 17.24
CA HIS A 45 5.88 9.41 17.67
C HIS A 45 5.31 9.38 19.10
N PRO A 46 5.88 10.11 20.08
CA PRO A 46 5.55 9.94 21.48
C PRO A 46 4.09 10.23 21.84
N ALA A 47 3.48 11.23 21.22
CA ALA A 47 2.08 11.55 21.46
C ALA A 47 1.15 10.47 20.88
N TRP A 48 1.46 9.93 19.70
CA TRP A 48 0.71 8.82 19.11
C TRP A 48 0.84 7.53 19.93
N PHE A 49 2.05 7.21 20.36
CA PHE A 49 2.29 6.04 21.21
C PHE A 49 1.55 6.13 22.55
N LYS A 50 1.39 7.33 23.10
CA LYS A 50 0.54 7.55 24.28
C LYS A 50 -0.92 7.21 23.98
N GLU A 51 -1.47 7.67 22.85
CA GLU A 51 -2.85 7.33 22.42
C GLU A 51 -3.02 5.84 22.17
N ILE A 52 -2.05 5.17 21.54
CA ILE A 52 -2.05 3.71 21.35
C ILE A 52 -2.20 3.00 22.70
N LYS A 53 -1.37 3.30 23.68
CA LYS A 53 -1.44 2.71 25.03
C LYS A 53 -2.73 3.04 25.77
N GLU A 54 -3.27 4.24 25.55
CA GLU A 54 -4.50 4.67 26.19
C GLU A 54 -5.72 3.94 25.61
N LYS A 55 -5.79 3.75 24.29
CA LYS A 55 -6.99 3.33 23.58
C LYS A 55 -7.02 1.85 23.19
N LEU A 56 -5.86 1.22 23.06
CA LEU A 56 -5.77 -0.19 22.70
C LEU A 56 -5.56 -1.08 23.93
N VAL A 57 -5.99 -2.34 23.80
CA VAL A 57 -5.72 -3.44 24.74
C VAL A 57 -5.21 -4.65 23.97
N PRO A 58 -4.39 -5.52 24.59
CA PRO A 58 -3.97 -6.79 23.98
C PRO A 58 -5.20 -7.62 23.55
N ALA A 59 -5.03 -8.34 22.45
CA ALA A 59 -5.99 -9.32 21.93
C ALA A 59 -5.27 -10.67 21.73
N GLU A 60 -5.23 -11.20 20.53
CA GLU A 60 -4.41 -12.36 20.21
C GLU A 60 -2.92 -11.98 20.26
N GLU A 61 -2.03 -12.96 20.29
CA GLU A 61 -0.59 -12.72 20.46
C GLU A 61 -0.06 -11.68 19.46
N GLY A 62 0.48 -10.58 19.97
CA GLY A 62 1.01 -9.45 19.20
C GLY A 62 -0.03 -8.59 18.48
N PHE A 63 -1.33 -8.91 18.64
CA PHE A 63 -2.42 -8.08 18.19
C PHE A 63 -3.02 -7.25 19.30
N PHE A 64 -3.56 -6.11 18.92
CA PHE A 64 -4.29 -5.21 19.81
C PHE A 64 -5.69 -4.95 19.26
N LYS A 65 -6.62 -4.61 20.14
CA LYS A 65 -7.97 -4.17 19.76
C LYS A 65 -8.33 -2.87 20.45
N LEU A 66 -9.22 -2.12 19.82
CA LEU A 66 -9.76 -0.90 20.42
C LEU A 66 -10.55 -1.26 21.69
N LYS A 67 -10.33 -0.50 22.77
CA LYS A 67 -11.06 -0.70 24.04
C LYS A 67 -12.56 -0.63 23.80
N PRO A 68 -13.37 -1.46 24.48
CA PRO A 68 -14.82 -1.50 24.30
C PRO A 68 -15.52 -0.15 24.49
N ALA A 69 -14.95 0.73 25.33
CA ALA A 69 -15.50 2.06 25.57
C ALA A 69 -15.52 2.95 24.30
N TYR A 70 -14.52 2.77 23.40
CA TYR A 70 -14.46 3.46 22.12
C TYR A 70 -15.15 2.67 21.01
N ALA A 71 -14.91 1.35 20.94
CA ALA A 71 -15.43 0.49 19.88
C ALA A 71 -16.96 0.49 19.81
N LYS A 72 -17.67 0.34 20.97
CA LYS A 72 -19.13 0.30 21.02
C LYS A 72 -19.80 1.51 20.37
N LYS A 73 -19.24 2.71 20.55
CA LYS A 73 -19.79 3.93 19.94
C LYS A 73 -19.70 3.87 18.43
N ILE A 74 -18.57 3.41 17.92
CA ILE A 74 -18.32 3.32 16.47
C ILE A 74 -19.19 2.22 15.85
N ASP A 75 -19.33 1.08 16.53
CA ASP A 75 -20.17 -0.04 16.07
C ASP A 75 -21.65 0.36 15.90
N LEU A 76 -22.13 1.35 16.66
CA LEU A 76 -23.47 1.91 16.45
C LEU A 76 -23.60 2.71 15.15
N GLU A 77 -22.51 3.30 14.66
CA GLU A 77 -22.47 4.10 13.44
C GLU A 77 -22.21 3.23 12.20
N VAL A 78 -21.55 2.08 12.38
CA VAL A 78 -21.26 1.14 11.29
C VAL A 78 -22.46 0.22 11.06
N SER A 79 -22.86 0.08 9.79
CA SER A 79 -23.94 -0.86 9.42
C SER A 79 -23.65 -2.27 9.94
N PRO A 80 -24.65 -2.99 10.50
CA PRO A 80 -24.47 -4.38 10.92
C PRO A 80 -23.86 -5.29 9.85
N ALA A 81 -24.15 -5.03 8.58
CA ALA A 81 -23.61 -5.79 7.45
C ALA A 81 -22.07 -5.64 7.26
N CYS A 82 -21.48 -4.54 7.75
CA CYS A 82 -20.03 -4.28 7.67
C CYS A 82 -19.28 -4.63 8.96
N ARG A 83 -20.01 -4.83 10.09
CA ARG A 83 -19.36 -5.04 11.39
C ARG A 83 -18.50 -6.30 11.36
N GLY A 84 -17.29 -6.18 11.86
CA GLY A 84 -16.33 -7.28 11.94
C GLY A 84 -15.27 -7.03 12.99
N GLU A 85 -14.53 -8.07 13.30
CA GLU A 85 -13.36 -7.96 14.17
C GLU A 85 -12.25 -7.18 13.50
N VAL A 86 -11.72 -6.18 14.21
CA VAL A 86 -10.54 -5.40 13.75
C VAL A 86 -9.46 -5.53 14.81
N ARG A 87 -8.25 -5.82 14.34
CA ARG A 87 -7.02 -5.87 15.13
C ARG A 87 -6.02 -4.86 14.62
N PHE A 88 -5.19 -4.41 15.55
CA PHE A 88 -4.09 -3.51 15.24
C PHE A 88 -2.76 -4.22 15.44
N VAL A 89 -1.81 -3.97 14.53
CA VAL A 89 -0.40 -4.33 14.66
C VAL A 89 0.44 -3.06 14.80
N LEU A 90 1.57 -3.18 15.49
CA LEU A 90 2.47 -2.04 15.67
C LEU A 90 3.45 -1.96 14.50
N SER A 91 3.36 -0.89 13.72
CA SER A 91 4.36 -0.57 12.70
C SER A 91 4.72 0.91 12.70
N VAL A 92 5.81 1.24 12.04
CA VAL A 92 6.24 2.62 11.79
C VAL A 92 7.06 2.68 10.51
N GLU A 93 6.78 3.65 9.65
CA GLU A 93 7.67 3.99 8.55
C GLU A 93 8.77 4.94 9.03
N ILE A 94 10.00 4.66 8.63
CA ILE A 94 11.19 5.48 8.93
C ILE A 94 11.83 5.91 7.62
N ALA A 95 12.04 7.22 7.46
CA ALA A 95 12.78 7.79 6.35
C ALA A 95 14.28 7.82 6.68
N SER A 96 15.04 6.92 6.07
CA SER A 96 16.50 6.85 6.18
C SER A 96 17.17 7.76 5.15
N ILE A 97 17.93 8.76 5.59
CA ILE A 97 18.72 9.65 4.70
C ILE A 97 20.19 9.59 5.14
N TYR A 98 21.04 9.04 4.30
CA TYR A 98 22.44 8.78 4.63
C TYR A 98 23.34 8.79 3.40
N LYS A 99 24.67 8.77 3.58
CA LYS A 99 25.64 8.64 2.50
C LYS A 99 26.15 7.20 2.43
N ARG A 100 26.02 6.57 1.25
CA ARG A 100 26.55 5.23 0.97
C ARG A 100 26.90 5.09 -0.51
N LEU A 101 28.05 4.45 -0.81
CA LEU A 101 28.61 4.33 -2.16
C LEU A 101 28.69 5.71 -2.86
N ASP A 102 29.23 6.69 -2.14
CA ASP A 102 29.44 8.08 -2.57
C ASP A 102 28.19 8.86 -3.04
N LYS A 103 27.01 8.33 -2.77
CA LYS A 103 25.72 8.99 -3.08
C LYS A 103 24.91 9.21 -1.81
N VAL A 104 24.08 10.26 -1.81
CA VAL A 104 23.03 10.43 -0.81
C VAL A 104 21.91 9.46 -1.12
N ARG A 105 21.63 8.56 -0.18
CA ARG A 105 20.56 7.59 -0.26
C ARG A 105 19.35 8.06 0.54
N LYS A 106 18.17 7.76 0.01
CA LYS A 106 16.88 8.10 0.65
C LYS A 106 15.98 6.88 0.50
N VAL A 107 15.74 6.20 1.62
CA VAL A 107 14.98 4.95 1.64
C VAL A 107 13.95 5.00 2.75
N HIS A 108 12.73 4.63 2.47
CA HIS A 108 11.70 4.38 3.47
C HIS A 108 11.67 2.91 3.84
N ASN A 109 11.52 2.64 5.13
CA ASN A 109 11.47 1.29 5.67
C ASN A 109 10.34 1.21 6.69
N VAL A 110 9.48 0.21 6.58
CA VAL A 110 8.46 -0.08 7.59
C VAL A 110 9.01 -1.10 8.59
N VAL A 111 9.01 -0.72 9.86
CA VAL A 111 9.46 -1.57 10.96
C VAL A 111 8.24 -2.08 11.72
N PHE A 112 8.23 -3.39 11.99
CA PHE A 112 7.17 -4.10 12.72
C PHE A 112 7.71 -4.66 14.03
N VAL A 113 6.90 -4.56 15.09
CA VAL A 113 7.27 -5.07 16.42
C VAL A 113 6.08 -5.77 17.08
N PRO A 114 6.33 -6.86 17.88
CA PRO A 114 5.26 -7.70 18.41
C PRO A 114 4.59 -7.16 19.68
N SER A 115 5.14 -6.15 20.35
CA SER A 115 4.60 -5.69 21.63
C SER A 115 4.86 -4.21 21.91
N LEU A 116 4.08 -3.64 22.86
CA LEU A 116 4.27 -2.26 23.32
C LEU A 116 5.60 -2.05 24.01
N GLU A 117 6.14 -3.06 24.69
CA GLU A 117 7.43 -3.02 25.37
C GLU A 117 8.56 -2.90 24.36
N VAL A 118 8.51 -3.71 23.28
CA VAL A 118 9.49 -3.65 22.18
C VAL A 118 9.39 -2.30 21.47
N ALA A 119 8.18 -1.84 21.15
CA ALA A 119 7.95 -0.52 20.56
C ALA A 119 8.53 0.61 21.42
N GLN A 120 8.32 0.55 22.74
CA GLN A 120 8.85 1.54 23.67
C GLN A 120 10.39 1.50 23.78
N SER A 121 10.98 0.31 23.73
CA SER A 121 12.45 0.15 23.70
C SER A 121 13.04 0.75 22.42
N LEU A 122 12.43 0.44 21.28
CA LEU A 122 12.85 0.97 19.97
C LEU A 122 12.70 2.51 19.93
N GLN A 123 11.59 3.05 20.48
CA GLN A 123 11.38 4.49 20.59
C GLN A 123 12.51 5.17 21.39
N LYS A 124 12.94 4.57 22.52
CA LYS A 124 14.07 5.09 23.32
C LYS A 124 15.38 5.08 22.53
N THR A 125 15.61 4.05 21.72
CA THR A 125 16.80 3.94 20.87
C THR A 125 16.78 4.99 19.76
N MET A 126 15.69 5.12 19.02
CA MET A 126 15.55 6.05 17.90
C MET A 126 15.62 7.51 18.35
N LYS A 127 15.09 7.82 19.54
CA LYS A 127 15.22 9.16 20.15
C LYS A 127 16.68 9.62 20.36
N LYS A 128 17.61 8.69 20.55
CA LYS A 128 19.04 9.02 20.68
C LYS A 128 19.69 9.29 19.33
N ILE A 129 19.11 8.77 18.25
CA ILE A 129 19.62 8.87 16.88
C ILE A 129 19.08 10.15 16.21
N GLY A 130 17.82 10.51 16.46
CA GLY A 130 17.25 11.69 15.83
C GLY A 130 15.91 12.14 16.41
N ASN A 131 15.29 13.09 15.74
CA ASN A 131 14.02 13.69 16.16
C ASN A 131 12.84 12.80 15.76
N ILE A 132 12.14 12.26 16.76
CA ILE A 132 10.91 11.44 16.59
C ILE A 132 9.64 12.18 17.01
N TYR A 133 9.71 13.50 17.22
CA TYR A 133 8.59 14.31 17.72
C TYR A 133 7.91 15.16 16.63
N SER A 134 8.61 15.44 15.55
CA SER A 134 8.15 16.40 14.54
C SER A 134 7.30 15.79 13.42
N ASP A 135 7.34 14.47 13.29
CA ASP A 135 6.63 13.73 12.24
C ASP A 135 6.37 12.30 12.73
N GLY A 136 5.21 11.74 12.42
CA GLY A 136 4.89 10.32 12.68
C GLY A 136 5.86 9.39 11.94
N ARG A 137 6.27 9.79 10.74
CA ARG A 137 7.34 9.18 9.96
C ARG A 137 8.65 9.96 10.17
N PRO A 138 9.49 9.60 11.15
CA PRO A 138 10.71 10.34 11.46
C PRO A 138 11.73 10.22 10.33
N ILE A 139 12.41 11.34 10.05
CA ILE A 139 13.56 11.36 9.14
C ILE A 139 14.82 11.21 9.99
N LEU A 140 15.56 10.13 9.77
CA LEU A 140 16.76 9.81 10.52
C LEU A 140 17.99 9.75 9.61
N GLY A 141 19.11 10.27 10.10
CA GLY A 141 20.44 10.11 9.49
C GLY A 141 21.00 8.70 9.74
N LEU A 142 20.19 7.67 9.54
CA LEU A 142 20.50 6.27 9.86
C LEU A 142 20.50 5.43 8.59
N ASP A 143 21.57 4.66 8.38
CA ASP A 143 21.67 3.71 7.27
C ASP A 143 20.60 2.63 7.40
N SER A 144 19.98 2.23 6.28
CA SER A 144 18.94 1.19 6.27
C SER A 144 19.45 -0.17 6.79
N ARG A 145 20.72 -0.48 6.56
CA ARG A 145 21.36 -1.69 7.11
C ARG A 145 21.44 -1.61 8.64
N ASP A 146 21.82 -0.46 9.19
CA ASP A 146 21.93 -0.28 10.64
C ASP A 146 20.54 -0.21 11.29
N LEU A 147 19.55 0.37 10.60
CA LEU A 147 18.15 0.31 11.03
C LEU A 147 17.64 -1.15 11.11
N LEU A 148 17.98 -1.97 10.12
CA LEU A 148 17.64 -3.39 10.12
C LEU A 148 18.33 -4.11 11.30
N GLU A 149 19.61 -3.85 11.55
CA GLU A 149 20.35 -4.43 12.68
C GLU A 149 19.70 -4.09 14.03
N ILE A 150 19.35 -2.82 14.24
CA ILE A 150 18.64 -2.37 15.45
C ILE A 150 17.25 -3.05 15.56
N THR A 151 16.55 -3.19 14.45
CA THR A 151 15.24 -3.85 14.41
C THR A 151 15.33 -5.32 14.83
N LEU A 152 16.26 -6.07 14.23
CA LEU A 152 16.49 -7.48 14.53
C LEU A 152 16.95 -7.69 15.99
N ALA A 153 17.77 -6.81 16.52
CA ALA A 153 18.23 -6.85 17.91
C ALA A 153 17.11 -6.53 18.92
N SER A 154 16.02 -5.89 18.51
CA SER A 154 14.93 -5.49 19.40
C SER A 154 14.05 -6.66 19.87
N HIS A 155 13.80 -7.64 18.99
CA HIS A 155 13.05 -8.86 19.29
C HIS A 155 13.18 -9.88 18.15
N PRO A 156 13.19 -11.20 18.42
CA PRO A 156 13.31 -12.24 17.38
C PRO A 156 12.26 -12.20 16.26
N GLN A 157 11.10 -11.65 16.54
CA GLN A 157 10.02 -11.49 15.56
C GLN A 157 9.85 -10.03 15.09
N SER A 158 10.73 -9.12 15.47
CA SER A 158 10.77 -7.80 14.83
C SER A 158 11.34 -7.94 13.43
N PHE A 159 10.76 -7.23 12.48
CA PHE A 159 11.23 -7.27 11.09
C PHE A 159 11.07 -5.92 10.40
N LEU A 160 11.76 -5.78 9.29
CA LEU A 160 11.76 -4.58 8.46
C LEU A 160 11.35 -4.96 7.03
N VAL A 161 10.52 -4.13 6.44
CA VAL A 161 10.11 -4.20 5.03
C VAL A 161 10.52 -2.89 4.35
N PRO A 162 11.34 -2.92 3.30
CA PRO A 162 11.54 -1.77 2.43
C PRO A 162 10.21 -1.32 1.84
N ALA A 163 9.84 -0.05 2.07
CA ALA A 163 8.55 0.49 1.67
C ALA A 163 8.54 0.88 0.20
N HIS A 164 7.39 0.67 -0.50
CA HIS A 164 7.10 1.15 -1.87
C HIS A 164 8.36 1.27 -2.74
N ILE A 165 9.02 0.13 -2.99
CA ILE A 165 10.43 0.04 -3.44
C ILE A 165 10.76 0.71 -4.77
N TRP A 166 9.78 1.20 -5.53
CA TRP A 166 9.96 1.80 -6.85
C TRP A 166 9.66 3.30 -6.94
N THR A 167 9.15 3.93 -5.87
CA THR A 167 8.94 5.39 -5.94
C THR A 167 10.26 6.09 -6.31
N PRO A 168 10.25 7.12 -7.18
CA PRO A 168 11.50 7.75 -7.62
C PRO A 168 12.38 8.26 -6.47
N TRP A 169 11.77 8.74 -5.42
CA TRP A 169 12.42 9.21 -4.18
C TRP A 169 12.01 8.35 -2.99
N PHE A 170 12.89 8.23 -2.02
CA PHE A 170 12.65 7.54 -0.75
C PHE A 170 12.29 6.06 -0.91
N SER A 171 12.92 5.36 -1.83
CA SER A 171 12.72 3.92 -2.00
C SER A 171 14.01 3.18 -2.32
N MET A 172 14.01 1.87 -2.08
CA MET A 172 15.21 1.04 -2.23
C MET A 172 15.71 0.98 -3.67
N LEU A 173 14.83 0.86 -4.66
CA LEU A 173 15.18 0.76 -6.09
C LEU A 173 14.89 2.05 -6.89
N GLY A 174 14.45 3.12 -6.22
CA GLY A 174 14.08 4.38 -6.85
C GLY A 174 15.23 5.07 -7.58
N SER A 175 14.93 5.66 -8.72
CA SER A 175 15.92 6.29 -9.62
C SER A 175 16.65 7.50 -9.03
N LYS A 176 16.08 8.18 -8.00
CA LYS A 176 16.60 9.45 -7.46
C LYS A 176 17.33 9.33 -6.11
N GLY A 177 17.48 8.15 -5.57
CA GLY A 177 18.14 8.00 -4.25
C GLY A 177 18.24 6.57 -3.77
N GLY A 178 17.77 5.62 -4.59
CA GLY A 178 17.85 4.19 -4.32
C GLY A 178 19.17 3.55 -4.75
N PHE A 179 19.14 2.25 -4.81
CA PHE A 179 20.24 1.36 -5.18
C PHE A 179 19.84 0.53 -6.41
N ASP A 180 20.81 -0.13 -7.03
CA ASP A 180 20.55 -1.06 -8.11
C ASP A 180 20.37 -2.50 -7.58
N LYS A 181 20.91 -2.78 -6.39
CA LYS A 181 20.84 -4.10 -5.75
C LYS A 181 20.44 -3.98 -4.28
N MET A 182 19.71 -5.00 -3.79
CA MET A 182 19.35 -5.12 -2.37
C MET A 182 20.59 -5.21 -1.47
N GLU A 183 21.62 -5.92 -1.92
CA GLU A 183 22.89 -6.08 -1.20
C GLU A 183 23.60 -4.75 -1.00
N ASP A 184 23.51 -3.83 -1.93
CA ASP A 184 24.07 -2.48 -1.79
C ASP A 184 23.37 -1.69 -0.69
N CYS A 185 22.08 -1.96 -0.44
CA CYS A 185 21.30 -1.32 0.61
C CYS A 185 21.51 -1.96 1.98
N PHE A 186 21.43 -3.29 2.08
CA PHE A 186 21.40 -4.02 3.35
C PHE A 186 22.65 -4.82 3.66
N GLY A 187 23.61 -4.94 2.73
CA GLY A 187 24.88 -5.63 2.92
C GLY A 187 24.71 -7.09 3.38
N ASP A 188 25.46 -7.45 4.41
CA ASP A 188 25.45 -8.78 5.05
C ASP A 188 24.09 -9.16 5.67
N LEU A 189 23.23 -8.19 5.94
CA LEU A 189 21.90 -8.39 6.50
C LEU A 189 20.79 -8.59 5.45
N THR A 190 21.10 -8.52 4.15
CA THR A 190 20.12 -8.72 3.06
C THR A 190 19.32 -10.01 3.22
N LYS A 191 19.93 -11.08 3.71
CA LYS A 191 19.29 -12.38 3.99
C LYS A 191 18.13 -12.32 5.00
N HIS A 192 18.03 -11.26 5.78
CA HIS A 192 16.95 -11.01 6.76
C HIS A 192 15.79 -10.20 6.18
N ILE A 193 15.90 -9.71 4.95
CA ILE A 193 14.79 -9.12 4.20
C ILE A 193 14.06 -10.26 3.50
N PHE A 194 12.85 -10.54 3.93
CA PHE A 194 12.02 -11.62 3.39
C PHE A 194 10.70 -11.14 2.76
N ALA A 195 10.40 -9.84 2.91
CA ALA A 195 9.25 -9.18 2.30
C ALA A 195 9.64 -7.80 1.77
N LEU A 196 9.02 -7.39 0.66
CA LEU A 196 9.19 -6.10 0.00
C LEU A 196 7.81 -5.53 -0.30
N GLU A 197 7.64 -4.22 -0.20
CA GLU A 197 6.37 -3.58 -0.51
C GLU A 197 6.33 -3.05 -1.94
N THR A 198 5.30 -3.45 -2.69
CA THR A 198 5.03 -2.93 -4.05
C THR A 198 4.74 -1.44 -3.99
N GLY A 199 3.79 -1.04 -3.13
CA GLY A 199 3.25 0.32 -3.04
C GLY A 199 2.57 0.76 -4.32
N LEU A 200 1.88 1.90 -4.28
CA LEU A 200 1.05 2.42 -5.37
C LEU A 200 1.78 2.66 -6.71
N SER A 201 3.09 2.56 -6.75
CA SER A 201 3.90 2.84 -7.96
C SER A 201 4.32 1.59 -8.71
N SER A 202 4.08 0.40 -8.18
CA SER A 202 4.41 -0.87 -8.84
C SER A 202 3.46 -1.99 -8.43
N ASP A 203 3.38 -3.00 -9.27
CA ASP A 203 2.65 -4.24 -9.04
C ASP A 203 3.60 -5.46 -9.03
N PRO A 204 3.12 -6.65 -8.70
CA PRO A 204 3.92 -7.85 -8.76
C PRO A 204 4.52 -8.16 -10.13
N LEU A 205 3.85 -7.83 -11.25
CA LEU A 205 4.37 -8.09 -12.60
C LEU A 205 5.64 -7.28 -12.88
N MET A 206 5.67 -6.02 -12.45
CA MET A 206 6.85 -5.17 -12.54
C MET A 206 8.01 -5.72 -11.69
N ASN A 207 7.71 -6.16 -10.46
CA ASN A 207 8.69 -6.66 -9.52
C ASN A 207 9.28 -8.01 -9.93
N TRP A 208 8.50 -8.90 -10.53
CA TRP A 208 8.98 -10.21 -11.01
C TRP A 208 9.99 -10.12 -12.15
N ARG A 209 10.17 -8.93 -12.75
CA ARG A 209 11.22 -8.68 -13.75
C ARG A 209 12.64 -8.74 -13.17
N LEU A 210 12.81 -8.75 -11.83
CA LEU A 210 14.09 -8.72 -11.15
C LEU A 210 14.31 -10.01 -10.34
N SER A 211 15.25 -10.86 -10.75
CA SER A 211 15.56 -12.13 -10.07
C SER A 211 16.11 -11.93 -8.66
N GLN A 212 16.78 -10.80 -8.40
CA GLN A 212 17.27 -10.48 -7.06
C GLN A 212 16.17 -10.38 -5.99
N LEU A 213 14.90 -10.21 -6.38
CA LEU A 213 13.77 -10.11 -5.45
C LEU A 213 13.13 -11.47 -5.13
N ASP A 214 13.54 -12.56 -5.77
CA ASP A 214 12.91 -13.89 -5.67
C ASP A 214 12.96 -14.54 -4.28
N SER A 215 13.89 -14.08 -3.44
CA SER A 215 13.98 -14.54 -2.05
C SER A 215 12.89 -13.95 -1.15
N CYS A 216 12.21 -12.89 -1.60
CA CYS A 216 11.20 -12.15 -0.85
C CYS A 216 9.79 -12.46 -1.33
N VAL A 217 8.80 -12.30 -0.45
CA VAL A 217 7.40 -12.12 -0.86
C VAL A 217 7.14 -10.65 -1.13
N LEU A 218 6.20 -10.37 -2.02
CA LEU A 218 5.72 -9.01 -2.27
C LEU A 218 4.46 -8.80 -1.44
N ILE A 219 4.48 -7.79 -0.57
CA ILE A 219 3.32 -7.31 0.17
C ILE A 219 2.84 -5.99 -0.41
N SER A 220 1.59 -5.67 -0.18
CA SER A 220 0.96 -4.46 -0.69
C SER A 220 0.18 -3.78 0.42
N ASN A 221 0.38 -2.49 0.61
CA ASN A 221 -0.28 -1.73 1.66
C ASN A 221 -0.67 -0.35 1.15
N SER A 222 -1.71 0.20 1.74
CA SER A 222 -2.32 1.43 1.22
C SER A 222 -1.46 2.69 1.34
N ASP A 223 -0.50 2.72 2.23
CA ASP A 223 0.22 3.95 2.62
C ASP A 223 -0.78 5.09 2.90
N ALA A 224 -1.84 4.77 3.67
CA ALA A 224 -2.99 5.63 3.81
C ALA A 224 -2.67 6.89 4.63
N HIS A 225 -2.89 8.06 4.00
CA HIS A 225 -2.80 9.40 4.59
C HIS A 225 -4.18 9.94 5.03
N SER A 226 -5.23 9.17 4.78
CA SER A 226 -6.59 9.37 5.30
C SER A 226 -7.29 8.03 5.48
N ALA A 227 -8.20 7.91 6.44
CA ALA A 227 -8.80 6.64 6.80
C ALA A 227 -9.67 6.03 5.67
N SER A 228 -10.26 6.85 4.79
CA SER A 228 -11.01 6.38 3.62
C SER A 228 -10.15 5.67 2.57
N LYS A 229 -8.84 5.87 2.59
CA LYS A 229 -7.90 5.23 1.66
C LYS A 229 -7.33 3.90 2.18
N LEU A 230 -7.74 3.44 3.36
CA LEU A 230 -7.42 2.10 3.86
C LEU A 230 -7.87 1.04 2.84
N GLY A 231 -7.08 -0.01 2.71
CA GLY A 231 -7.40 -1.18 1.90
C GLY A 231 -7.49 -0.95 0.39
N ARG A 232 -7.02 0.21 -0.12
CA ARG A 232 -6.84 0.37 -1.58
C ARG A 232 -5.72 -0.54 -2.10
N GLU A 233 -4.84 -0.96 -1.23
CA GLU A 233 -3.94 -2.09 -1.30
C GLU A 233 -4.02 -2.87 0.00
N ALA A 234 -3.90 -4.19 -0.05
CA ALA A 234 -3.97 -5.05 1.13
C ALA A 234 -3.34 -6.42 0.88
N ASN A 235 -3.06 -7.12 1.95
CA ASN A 235 -2.52 -8.47 1.98
C ASN A 235 -3.59 -9.49 2.33
N ILE A 236 -3.51 -10.66 1.74
CA ILE A 236 -4.43 -11.77 1.96
C ILE A 236 -3.69 -12.89 2.69
N PHE A 237 -4.14 -13.21 3.88
CA PHE A 237 -3.58 -14.30 4.70
C PHE A 237 -4.60 -15.41 4.92
N ASP A 238 -4.11 -16.65 5.04
CA ASP A 238 -4.82 -17.78 5.64
C ASP A 238 -3.88 -18.49 6.61
N THR A 239 -3.79 -17.97 7.81
CA THR A 239 -2.87 -18.40 8.85
C THR A 239 -3.49 -18.23 10.25
N ALA A 240 -2.71 -18.50 11.30
CA ALA A 240 -3.11 -18.16 12.67
C ALA A 240 -3.37 -16.64 12.78
N PHE A 241 -4.52 -16.28 13.35
CA PHE A 241 -4.92 -14.88 13.51
C PHE A 241 -4.14 -14.24 14.66
N SER A 242 -2.87 -13.94 14.40
CA SER A 242 -1.92 -13.39 15.36
C SER A 242 -0.75 -12.74 14.65
N TYR A 243 0.03 -11.92 15.33
CA TYR A 243 1.27 -11.36 14.80
C TYR A 243 2.31 -12.45 14.42
N PRO A 244 2.56 -13.47 15.28
CA PRO A 244 3.44 -14.58 14.89
C PRO A 244 2.95 -15.33 13.64
N GLY A 245 1.64 -15.44 13.44
CA GLY A 245 1.07 -16.02 12.22
C GLY A 245 1.41 -15.23 10.98
N ILE A 246 1.26 -13.90 11.01
CA ILE A 246 1.68 -13.01 9.91
C ILE A 246 3.19 -13.12 9.68
N TYR A 247 3.98 -13.03 10.75
CA TYR A 247 5.45 -13.15 10.66
C TYR A 247 5.87 -14.47 10.01
N SER A 248 5.31 -15.60 10.44
CA SER A 248 5.61 -16.91 9.87
C SER A 248 5.26 -16.99 8.39
N ALA A 249 4.05 -16.55 8.03
CA ALA A 249 3.56 -16.57 6.65
C ALA A 249 4.43 -15.76 5.68
N LEU A 250 5.05 -14.67 6.17
CA LEU A 250 5.94 -13.84 5.37
C LEU A 250 7.39 -14.35 5.38
N ALA A 251 7.92 -14.78 6.54
CA ALA A 251 9.33 -15.11 6.71
C ALA A 251 9.66 -16.56 6.30
N ASN A 252 8.80 -17.52 6.63
CA ASN A 252 9.04 -18.94 6.36
C ASN A 252 8.71 -19.27 4.89
N LYS A 253 9.71 -19.76 4.16
CA LYS A 253 9.56 -20.12 2.74
C LYS A 253 8.59 -21.28 2.51
N GLU A 254 8.45 -22.17 3.47
CA GLU A 254 7.56 -23.35 3.42
C GLU A 254 6.12 -23.01 3.86
N ASP A 255 5.91 -21.88 4.53
CA ASP A 255 4.59 -21.43 4.95
C ASP A 255 3.80 -20.89 3.73
N LYS A 256 2.60 -21.38 3.56
CA LYS A 256 1.70 -20.97 2.47
C LYS A 256 0.54 -20.07 2.96
N GLY A 257 0.61 -19.62 4.19
CA GLY A 257 -0.41 -18.79 4.79
C GLY A 257 -0.49 -17.37 4.22
N PHE A 258 0.54 -16.91 3.49
CA PHE A 258 0.46 -15.70 2.68
C PHE A 258 -0.06 -16.05 1.29
N LEU A 259 -1.31 -15.66 0.98
CA LEU A 259 -1.99 -16.03 -0.25
C LEU A 259 -1.70 -15.08 -1.42
N GLY A 260 -1.48 -13.79 -1.12
CA GLY A 260 -1.24 -12.78 -2.14
C GLY A 260 -1.72 -11.39 -1.73
N THR A 261 -1.94 -10.53 -2.71
CA THR A 261 -2.24 -9.11 -2.51
C THR A 261 -3.46 -8.63 -3.29
N LEU A 262 -4.06 -7.56 -2.78
CA LEU A 262 -4.91 -6.65 -3.52
C LEU A 262 -4.05 -5.44 -3.88
N GLU A 263 -4.00 -5.10 -5.16
CA GLU A 263 -3.14 -4.06 -5.70
C GLU A 263 -3.98 -2.90 -6.26
N PHE A 264 -3.43 -1.72 -6.18
CA PHE A 264 -3.86 -0.57 -6.96
C PHE A 264 -3.28 -0.66 -8.38
N PHE A 265 -3.83 0.05 -9.34
CA PHE A 265 -3.26 0.13 -10.68
C PHE A 265 -2.08 1.13 -10.69
N PRO A 266 -0.81 0.68 -10.79
CA PRO A 266 0.34 1.58 -10.73
C PRO A 266 0.38 2.59 -11.89
N GLU A 267 -0.34 2.31 -12.97
CA GLU A 267 -0.47 3.19 -14.12
C GLU A 267 -1.19 4.51 -13.79
N GLU A 268 -1.95 4.58 -12.70
CA GLU A 268 -2.54 5.85 -12.23
C GLU A 268 -1.48 6.83 -11.70
N GLY A 269 -0.31 6.32 -11.32
CA GLY A 269 0.80 7.13 -10.82
C GLY A 269 1.32 8.14 -11.85
N LYS A 270 1.45 9.42 -11.46
CA LYS A 270 1.88 10.54 -12.33
C LYS A 270 3.29 10.43 -12.92
N TYR A 271 4.04 9.42 -12.55
CA TYR A 271 5.40 9.15 -13.04
C TYR A 271 5.54 7.67 -13.45
N HIS A 272 4.45 7.03 -13.89
CA HIS A 272 4.50 5.63 -14.29
C HIS A 272 5.31 5.45 -15.57
N TYR A 273 4.95 6.16 -16.64
CA TYR A 273 5.70 6.19 -17.88
C TYR A 273 6.58 7.44 -18.01
N ASP A 274 7.47 7.42 -18.97
CA ASP A 274 8.25 8.57 -19.37
C ASP A 274 7.39 9.56 -20.15
N GLY A 275 7.79 10.82 -20.19
CA GLY A 275 7.06 11.76 -21.03
C GLY A 275 7.51 13.20 -20.95
N HIS A 276 6.80 14.02 -21.73
CA HIS A 276 6.95 15.46 -21.74
C HIS A 276 5.55 16.11 -21.81
N ARG A 277 5.04 16.51 -20.66
CA ARG A 277 3.66 17.00 -20.48
C ARG A 277 3.33 18.16 -21.37
N ASP A 278 4.24 19.17 -21.47
CA ASP A 278 4.01 20.37 -22.30
C ASP A 278 3.79 20.04 -23.79
N CYS A 279 4.25 18.90 -24.23
CA CYS A 279 4.06 18.42 -25.60
C CYS A 279 2.96 17.35 -25.73
N GLY A 280 2.34 16.92 -24.64
CA GLY A 280 1.39 15.82 -24.63
C GLY A 280 2.01 14.48 -25.04
N MET A 281 3.33 14.30 -24.79
CA MET A 281 4.08 13.10 -25.19
C MET A 281 4.25 12.16 -23.99
N ARG A 282 3.68 10.96 -24.09
CA ARG A 282 3.86 9.83 -23.20
C ARG A 282 4.64 8.76 -23.96
N LEU A 283 5.69 8.22 -23.37
CA LEU A 283 6.60 7.28 -24.00
C LEU A 283 6.77 6.04 -23.12
N THR A 284 6.78 4.88 -23.74
CA THR A 284 7.27 3.65 -23.11
C THR A 284 8.79 3.73 -22.91
N PRO A 285 9.39 2.90 -22.02
CA PRO A 285 10.85 2.84 -21.88
C PRO A 285 11.58 2.60 -23.20
N GLN A 286 11.05 1.73 -24.06
CA GLN A 286 11.63 1.42 -25.36
C GLN A 286 11.59 2.63 -26.31
N GLU A 287 10.48 3.35 -26.36
CA GLU A 287 10.36 4.58 -27.15
C GLU A 287 11.31 5.67 -26.63
N THR A 288 11.48 5.77 -25.31
CA THR A 288 12.45 6.70 -24.70
C THR A 288 13.87 6.37 -25.12
N ILE A 289 14.26 5.09 -25.12
CA ILE A 289 15.58 4.63 -25.60
C ILE A 289 15.75 4.97 -27.09
N GLN A 290 14.76 4.66 -27.94
CA GLN A 290 14.79 4.96 -29.38
C GLN A 290 14.95 6.46 -29.66
N ASN A 291 14.32 7.31 -28.84
CA ASN A 291 14.42 8.76 -28.93
C ASN A 291 15.60 9.35 -28.12
N LYS A 292 16.52 8.51 -27.61
CA LYS A 292 17.72 8.93 -26.86
C LYS A 292 17.40 9.80 -25.64
N GLY A 293 16.27 9.53 -24.97
CA GLY A 293 15.81 10.29 -23.80
C GLY A 293 15.22 11.67 -24.12
N LEU A 294 14.95 11.95 -25.40
CA LEU A 294 14.45 13.24 -25.87
C LEU A 294 12.99 13.13 -26.33
N CYS A 295 12.24 14.18 -26.10
CA CYS A 295 10.87 14.33 -26.60
C CYS A 295 10.89 14.42 -28.15
N PRO A 296 10.22 13.50 -28.89
CA PRO A 296 10.22 13.50 -30.33
C PRO A 296 9.58 14.74 -30.96
N LYS A 297 8.78 15.50 -30.19
CA LYS A 297 8.10 16.71 -30.66
C LYS A 297 8.95 17.98 -30.53
N CYS A 298 9.73 18.12 -29.45
CA CYS A 298 10.46 19.37 -29.19
C CYS A 298 11.94 19.20 -28.92
N GLY A 299 12.46 17.97 -28.86
CA GLY A 299 13.89 17.69 -28.65
C GLY A 299 14.41 17.93 -27.22
N LYS A 300 13.54 18.33 -26.25
CA LYS A 300 13.93 18.49 -24.84
C LYS A 300 13.98 17.12 -24.15
N PRO A 301 14.78 16.96 -23.07
CA PRO A 301 14.78 15.74 -22.25
C PRO A 301 13.39 15.42 -21.75
N VAL A 302 13.02 14.13 -21.73
CA VAL A 302 11.78 13.65 -21.10
C VAL A 302 11.97 13.46 -19.60
N THR A 303 10.87 13.55 -18.84
CA THR A 303 10.82 13.09 -17.46
C THR A 303 10.76 11.57 -17.44
N VAL A 304 11.72 10.94 -16.77
CA VAL A 304 11.83 9.46 -16.70
C VAL A 304 10.88 8.94 -15.61
N GLY A 305 10.10 7.92 -15.97
CA GLY A 305 9.12 7.28 -15.09
C GLY A 305 9.65 6.02 -14.40
N VAL A 306 8.76 5.41 -13.61
CA VAL A 306 9.07 4.18 -12.85
C VAL A 306 9.35 3.01 -13.79
N MET A 307 8.57 2.86 -14.88
CA MET A 307 8.75 1.76 -15.82
C MET A 307 10.12 1.75 -16.49
N ALA A 308 10.70 2.92 -16.79
CA ALA A 308 12.06 3.00 -17.31
C ALA A 308 13.08 2.47 -16.29
N ARG A 309 12.88 2.76 -14.99
CA ARG A 309 13.76 2.24 -13.96
C ARG A 309 13.60 0.73 -13.77
N VAL A 310 12.39 0.19 -13.88
CA VAL A 310 12.16 -1.27 -13.90
C VAL A 310 12.86 -1.90 -15.08
N GLU A 311 12.73 -1.33 -16.29
CA GLU A 311 13.37 -1.83 -17.50
C GLU A 311 14.91 -1.79 -17.42
N GLU A 312 15.47 -0.75 -16.80
CA GLU A 312 16.91 -0.60 -16.57
C GLU A 312 17.48 -1.72 -15.69
N LEU A 313 16.72 -2.14 -14.67
CA LEU A 313 17.17 -3.15 -13.68
C LEU A 313 16.72 -4.57 -14.01
N ALA A 314 15.79 -4.74 -14.94
CA ALA A 314 15.20 -6.04 -15.28
C ALA A 314 16.25 -6.99 -15.88
N ASP A 315 16.28 -8.22 -15.37
CA ASP A 315 17.15 -9.29 -15.84
C ASP A 315 16.40 -10.50 -16.42
N ARG A 316 15.06 -10.40 -16.54
CA ARG A 316 14.22 -11.40 -17.20
C ARG A 316 12.99 -10.77 -17.88
N PRO A 317 12.38 -11.49 -18.85
CA PRO A 317 11.23 -10.99 -19.59
C PRO A 317 9.97 -10.87 -18.71
N GLN A 318 9.01 -10.10 -19.21
CA GLN A 318 7.70 -9.99 -18.58
C GLN A 318 6.98 -11.35 -18.57
N GLY A 319 6.33 -11.68 -17.45
CA GLY A 319 5.56 -12.91 -17.26
C GLY A 319 6.29 -14.03 -16.55
N GLU A 320 7.61 -13.99 -16.46
CA GLU A 320 8.36 -14.90 -15.59
C GLU A 320 8.16 -14.56 -14.12
N LYS A 321 8.13 -15.60 -13.25
CA LYS A 321 7.82 -15.46 -11.83
C LYS A 321 8.91 -16.06 -10.97
N GLY A 322 9.24 -15.40 -9.87
CA GLY A 322 10.14 -15.94 -8.85
C GLY A 322 9.48 -17.06 -8.03
N ALA A 323 10.30 -17.82 -7.31
CA ALA A 323 9.85 -18.97 -6.50
C ALA A 323 8.85 -18.59 -5.39
N ARG A 324 8.91 -17.36 -4.90
CA ARG A 324 8.00 -16.84 -3.86
C ARG A 324 6.83 -16.02 -4.40
N ALA A 325 6.62 -16.00 -5.72
CA ALA A 325 5.49 -15.29 -6.32
C ALA A 325 4.15 -15.81 -5.75
N ARG A 326 3.25 -14.87 -5.47
CA ARG A 326 1.89 -15.14 -4.99
C ARG A 326 0.87 -14.53 -5.95
N ALA A 327 -0.37 -14.96 -5.84
CA ALA A 327 -1.47 -14.35 -6.61
C ALA A 327 -1.64 -12.88 -6.22
N PHE A 328 -2.14 -12.09 -7.15
CA PHE A 328 -2.58 -10.73 -6.88
C PHE A 328 -3.79 -10.39 -7.72
N GLN A 329 -4.53 -9.38 -7.29
CA GLN A 329 -5.69 -8.86 -8.01
C GLN A 329 -5.67 -7.33 -7.93
N SER A 330 -5.73 -6.67 -9.09
CA SER A 330 -5.85 -5.22 -9.14
C SER A 330 -7.31 -4.81 -8.92
N LEU A 331 -7.54 -3.84 -8.05
CA LEU A 331 -8.85 -3.32 -7.69
C LEU A 331 -8.95 -1.83 -7.99
N ILE A 332 -10.15 -1.42 -8.39
CA ILE A 332 -10.56 -0.02 -8.42
C ILE A 332 -11.45 0.21 -7.19
N PRO A 333 -11.20 1.24 -6.37
CA PRO A 333 -12.04 1.55 -5.22
C PRO A 333 -13.52 1.71 -5.62
N LEU A 334 -14.43 1.19 -4.79
CA LEU A 334 -15.87 1.18 -5.10
C LEU A 334 -16.42 2.59 -5.37
N GLU A 335 -15.93 3.61 -4.64
CA GLU A 335 -16.31 5.00 -4.86
C GLU A 335 -15.91 5.50 -6.26
N GLU A 336 -14.80 5.03 -6.80
CA GLU A 336 -14.30 5.40 -8.14
C GLU A 336 -15.12 4.72 -9.24
N ILE A 337 -15.48 3.45 -9.07
CA ILE A 337 -16.39 2.75 -10.00
C ILE A 337 -17.77 3.43 -10.03
N ILE A 338 -18.30 3.82 -8.86
CA ILE A 338 -19.57 4.56 -8.77
C ILE A 338 -19.46 5.92 -9.46
N ALA A 339 -18.35 6.62 -9.21
CA ALA A 339 -18.08 7.94 -9.76
C ALA A 339 -18.02 7.92 -11.29
N GLU A 340 -17.30 6.96 -11.86
CA GLU A 340 -17.21 6.76 -13.30
C GLU A 340 -18.58 6.49 -13.91
N GLY A 341 -19.36 5.56 -13.32
CA GLY A 341 -20.70 5.24 -13.79
C GLY A 341 -21.70 6.40 -13.71
N LYS A 342 -21.45 7.39 -12.82
CA LYS A 342 -22.30 8.58 -12.67
C LYS A 342 -21.76 9.81 -13.38
N GLY A 343 -20.53 9.78 -13.93
CA GLY A 343 -19.88 10.92 -14.55
C GLY A 343 -19.58 12.07 -13.59
N VAL A 344 -19.29 11.78 -12.30
CA VAL A 344 -19.04 12.78 -11.24
C VAL A 344 -17.81 12.40 -10.42
N GLY A 345 -17.32 13.32 -9.60
CA GLY A 345 -16.17 13.03 -8.73
C GLY A 345 -16.50 12.03 -7.61
N PRO A 346 -15.52 11.21 -7.13
CA PRO A 346 -15.74 10.15 -6.13
C PRO A 346 -16.20 10.66 -4.76
N THR A 347 -15.91 11.92 -4.43
CA THR A 347 -16.34 12.54 -3.16
C THR A 347 -17.70 13.23 -3.25
N SER A 348 -18.36 13.19 -4.39
CA SER A 348 -19.67 13.82 -4.59
C SER A 348 -20.76 13.14 -3.77
N LYS A 349 -21.77 13.92 -3.37
CA LYS A 349 -22.89 13.42 -2.56
C LYS A 349 -23.59 12.19 -3.17
N PRO A 350 -23.91 12.15 -4.50
CA PRO A 350 -24.54 10.98 -5.10
C PRO A 350 -23.70 9.71 -5.06
N VAL A 351 -22.36 9.85 -5.06
CA VAL A 351 -21.44 8.70 -4.93
C VAL A 351 -21.46 8.21 -3.50
N GLN A 352 -21.31 9.11 -2.52
CA GLN A 352 -21.30 8.76 -1.10
C GLN A 352 -22.63 8.11 -0.66
N GLU A 353 -23.76 8.64 -1.10
CA GLU A 353 -25.07 8.05 -0.79
C GLU A 353 -25.21 6.61 -1.34
N LEU A 354 -24.75 6.35 -2.57
CA LEU A 354 -24.81 5.00 -3.15
C LEU A 354 -23.78 4.08 -2.48
N PHE A 355 -22.58 4.56 -2.21
CA PHE A 355 -21.52 3.82 -1.49
C PHE A 355 -22.04 3.30 -0.14
N TYR A 356 -22.54 4.19 0.73
CA TYR A 356 -23.06 3.77 2.04
C TYR A 356 -24.31 2.90 1.94
N ARG A 357 -25.15 3.09 0.91
CA ARG A 357 -26.30 2.23 0.66
C ARG A 357 -25.87 0.79 0.29
N LEU A 358 -24.86 0.65 -0.57
CA LEU A 358 -24.30 -0.66 -0.94
C LEU A 358 -23.70 -1.34 0.30
N LEU A 359 -22.86 -0.63 1.06
CA LEU A 359 -22.27 -1.15 2.29
C LEU A 359 -23.35 -1.60 3.30
N SER A 360 -24.43 -0.83 3.43
CA SER A 360 -25.48 -1.15 4.40
C SER A 360 -26.30 -2.40 4.04
N LYS A 361 -26.31 -2.79 2.76
CA LYS A 361 -27.12 -3.90 2.25
C LYS A 361 -26.30 -5.14 1.90
N LEU A 362 -25.06 -4.96 1.44
CA LEU A 362 -24.25 -6.03 0.86
C LEU A 362 -23.02 -6.37 1.72
N GLY A 363 -22.64 -5.52 2.67
CA GLY A 363 -21.43 -5.71 3.49
C GLY A 363 -20.29 -4.79 3.09
N ASN A 364 -19.07 -5.14 3.49
CA ASN A 364 -17.89 -4.31 3.30
C ASN A 364 -17.44 -4.20 1.83
N GLU A 365 -16.60 -3.20 1.56
CA GLU A 365 -16.15 -2.88 0.19
C GLU A 365 -15.40 -4.02 -0.48
N ILE A 366 -14.45 -4.68 0.19
CA ILE A 366 -13.68 -5.80 -0.38
C ILE A 366 -14.62 -6.94 -0.79
N SER A 367 -15.61 -7.28 0.05
CA SER A 367 -16.60 -8.30 -0.31
C SER A 367 -17.45 -7.89 -1.50
N ILE A 368 -17.87 -6.63 -1.60
CA ILE A 368 -18.63 -6.12 -2.75
C ILE A 368 -17.80 -6.20 -4.03
N LEU A 369 -16.53 -5.80 -3.96
CA LEU A 369 -15.66 -5.83 -5.12
C LEU A 369 -15.30 -7.24 -5.58
N ASN A 370 -15.16 -8.23 -4.66
CA ASN A 370 -14.64 -9.55 -4.99
C ASN A 370 -15.69 -10.67 -4.98
N ASP A 371 -16.57 -10.71 -3.96
CA ASP A 371 -17.30 -11.93 -3.62
C ASP A 371 -18.80 -11.85 -3.90
N ILE A 372 -19.40 -10.67 -3.69
CA ILE A 372 -20.88 -10.50 -3.79
C ILE A 372 -21.35 -10.78 -5.23
N PRO A 373 -22.41 -11.59 -5.41
CA PRO A 373 -22.98 -11.86 -6.73
C PRO A 373 -23.42 -10.59 -7.46
N LEU A 374 -23.14 -10.52 -8.76
CA LEU A 374 -23.43 -9.34 -9.59
C LEU A 374 -24.91 -8.97 -9.60
N ASP A 375 -25.81 -9.96 -9.53
CA ASP A 375 -27.26 -9.72 -9.46
C ASP A 375 -27.68 -8.97 -8.19
N ALA A 376 -27.06 -9.26 -7.05
CA ALA A 376 -27.30 -8.54 -5.81
C ALA A 376 -26.79 -7.08 -5.89
N ILE A 377 -25.63 -6.88 -6.51
CA ILE A 377 -25.07 -5.54 -6.79
C ILE A 377 -26.02 -4.77 -7.73
N LYS A 378 -26.49 -5.42 -8.79
CA LYS A 378 -27.41 -4.84 -9.78
C LYS A 378 -28.71 -4.36 -9.16
N GLN A 379 -29.29 -5.12 -8.22
CA GLN A 379 -30.54 -4.77 -7.55
C GLN A 379 -30.43 -3.45 -6.74
N ILE A 380 -29.25 -3.14 -6.19
CA ILE A 380 -29.05 -1.97 -5.31
C ILE A 380 -28.38 -0.82 -6.05
N GLY A 381 -27.38 -1.15 -6.86
CA GLY A 381 -26.50 -0.16 -7.53
C GLY A 381 -26.82 0.09 -9.00
N GLY A 382 -27.67 -0.76 -9.60
CA GLY A 382 -28.02 -0.68 -11.03
C GLY A 382 -27.10 -1.52 -11.93
N ALA A 383 -27.52 -1.65 -13.20
CA ALA A 383 -26.84 -2.51 -14.17
C ALA A 383 -25.41 -2.05 -14.50
N LEU A 384 -25.20 -0.74 -14.60
CA LEU A 384 -23.90 -0.17 -14.95
C LEU A 384 -22.85 -0.46 -13.86
N LEU A 385 -23.20 -0.28 -12.59
CA LEU A 385 -22.29 -0.60 -11.49
C LEU A 385 -21.94 -2.09 -11.46
N ALA A 386 -22.92 -2.96 -11.64
CA ALA A 386 -22.69 -4.41 -11.69
C ALA A 386 -21.77 -4.80 -12.86
N GLU A 387 -21.95 -4.19 -14.03
CA GLU A 387 -21.07 -4.40 -15.19
C GLU A 387 -19.66 -3.84 -14.92
N GLY A 388 -19.53 -2.68 -14.29
CA GLY A 388 -18.21 -2.12 -13.92
C GLY A 388 -17.43 -3.06 -12.99
N ILE A 389 -18.08 -3.55 -11.94
CA ILE A 389 -17.45 -4.52 -11.02
C ILE A 389 -17.13 -5.83 -11.74
N HIS A 390 -17.98 -6.29 -12.64
CA HIS A 390 -17.70 -7.48 -13.47
C HIS A 390 -16.46 -7.28 -14.34
N ARG A 391 -16.36 -6.17 -15.05
CA ARG A 391 -15.18 -5.84 -15.88
C ARG A 391 -13.90 -5.77 -15.05
N MET A 392 -13.96 -5.12 -13.90
CA MET A 392 -12.82 -5.07 -12.98
C MET A 392 -12.38 -6.47 -12.52
N ARG A 393 -13.32 -7.32 -12.11
CA ARG A 393 -13.03 -8.71 -11.69
C ARG A 393 -12.37 -9.54 -12.79
N GLU A 394 -12.68 -9.26 -14.05
CA GLU A 394 -12.10 -9.93 -15.23
C GLU A 394 -10.85 -9.22 -15.78
N GLY A 395 -10.40 -8.14 -15.16
CA GLY A 395 -9.27 -7.35 -15.66
C GLY A 395 -9.55 -6.62 -16.98
N ARG A 396 -10.82 -6.46 -17.36
CA ARG A 396 -11.25 -5.75 -18.57
C ARG A 396 -11.33 -4.24 -18.30
N VAL A 397 -10.17 -3.60 -18.24
CA VAL A 397 -10.03 -2.17 -18.00
C VAL A 397 -9.29 -1.49 -19.14
N SER A 398 -9.61 -0.24 -19.41
CA SER A 398 -8.82 0.61 -20.31
C SER A 398 -7.83 1.41 -19.50
N ILE A 399 -6.57 1.37 -19.90
CA ILE A 399 -5.46 1.97 -19.15
C ILE A 399 -4.83 3.09 -19.97
N ALA A 400 -4.81 4.29 -19.41
CA ALA A 400 -4.06 5.43 -19.91
C ALA A 400 -3.01 5.83 -18.86
N PRO A 401 -1.76 5.30 -18.92
CA PRO A 401 -0.76 5.50 -17.87
C PRO A 401 -0.39 6.97 -17.66
N GLY A 402 -0.12 7.33 -16.38
CA GLY A 402 0.36 8.66 -16.04
C GLY A 402 1.83 8.88 -16.44
N TYR A 403 2.21 10.15 -16.61
CA TYR A 403 3.54 10.56 -17.04
C TYR A 403 3.79 12.02 -16.69
N ASP A 404 5.02 12.38 -16.42
CA ASP A 404 5.50 13.77 -16.24
C ASP A 404 4.61 14.67 -15.38
N GLY A 405 4.12 14.13 -14.27
CA GLY A 405 3.27 14.85 -13.32
C GLY A 405 1.76 14.80 -13.61
N GLU A 406 1.34 14.19 -14.72
CA GLU A 406 -0.05 13.90 -15.03
C GLU A 406 -0.46 12.52 -14.51
N TYR A 407 -1.60 12.45 -13.81
CA TYR A 407 -2.15 11.18 -13.35
C TYR A 407 -2.62 10.34 -14.53
N GLY A 408 -2.41 9.03 -14.42
CA GLY A 408 -3.06 8.09 -15.32
C GLY A 408 -4.55 7.96 -15.04
N VAL A 409 -5.23 7.30 -15.96
CA VAL A 409 -6.67 7.07 -15.89
C VAL A 409 -6.93 5.59 -16.16
N ILE A 410 -7.60 4.94 -15.24
CA ILE A 410 -8.18 3.60 -15.42
C ILE A 410 -9.66 3.77 -15.66
N SER A 411 -10.18 3.21 -16.75
CA SER A 411 -11.58 3.34 -17.13
C SER A 411 -12.21 1.97 -17.39
N LEU A 412 -13.42 1.80 -16.89
CA LEU A 412 -14.25 0.60 -17.08
C LEU A 412 -15.18 0.75 -18.29
N PHE A 413 -15.49 1.99 -18.67
CA PHE A 413 -16.45 2.29 -19.73
C PHE A 413 -15.89 3.31 -20.71
N SER A 414 -16.22 3.15 -21.98
CA SER A 414 -16.05 4.19 -22.99
C SER A 414 -17.08 5.32 -22.80
N ASP A 415 -16.78 6.51 -23.35
CA ASP A 415 -17.71 7.65 -23.30
C ASP A 415 -19.10 7.28 -23.88
N LYS A 416 -19.12 6.54 -25.00
CA LYS A 416 -20.36 6.08 -25.65
C LYS A 416 -21.20 5.13 -24.78
N GLU A 417 -20.57 4.34 -23.92
CA GLU A 417 -21.29 3.45 -22.99
C GLU A 417 -21.89 4.21 -21.82
N ARG A 418 -21.18 5.23 -21.34
CA ARG A 418 -21.67 6.11 -20.28
C ARG A 418 -22.89 6.93 -20.71
N GLU A 419 -22.89 7.45 -21.94
CA GLU A 419 -24.00 8.22 -22.50
C GLU A 419 -25.31 7.43 -22.69
N LYS A 420 -25.22 6.10 -22.88
CA LYS A 420 -26.40 5.24 -23.06
C LYS A 420 -27.19 4.93 -21.80
N VAL A 421 -26.64 5.29 -20.62
CA VAL A 421 -27.19 4.91 -19.30
C VAL A 421 -27.70 6.15 -18.53
N VAL A 422 -27.42 7.34 -19.03
CA VAL A 422 -28.03 8.60 -18.60
C VAL A 422 -29.31 8.86 -19.39
#